data_4d99734c58e61a890f0141901872313b
#
_entry.id   4d99734c58e61a890f0141901872313b
#
_cell.length_a   1.000
_cell.length_b   1.000
_cell.length_c   1.000
_cell.angle_alpha   90.00
_cell.angle_beta   90.00
_cell.angle_gamma   90.00
#
_symmetry.space_group_name_H-M   'P 1'
#
loop_
_entity.id
_entity.type
_entity.pdbx_description
1 polymer ?
#
loop_
_entity_poly.entity_id
_entity_poly.type
_entity_poly.pdbx_seq_one_letter_code
_entity_poly.pdbx_strand_id
1 'polypeptide(L)'
;YNSVIKRGLKMSNEEKTTLQMILSAAIQEFLEKGFTSASLRNIAKKAGVTTGALYGYYDSKEDLFEALVGEHYNFLLERFCKAQKEFAEIPPEEQPNNLTSTSGECMYEMLLYAYEHLNEFKLILCCSEGTRFSKLIDEMVEIETKGTHDYLAVLEKIGRPAPPIDERLEHILITGMFNTFFELIIHEMPLEEAKHYLKEMRDFYTAGWMKIMGQ
;
A
#
# COMPACT_ATOMS: atom_id res chain seq x y z
N TYR A 1 9.95 -14.24 -1.15
CA TYR A 1 10.56 -14.94 -0.01
C TYR A 1 9.97 -16.35 0.18
N ASN A 2 8.66 -16.54 0.00
CA ASN A 2 8.01 -17.85 0.23
C ASN A 2 8.31 -18.93 -0.81
N SER A 3 8.65 -18.63 -2.06
CA SER A 3 8.96 -19.63 -3.09
C SER A 3 10.35 -20.27 -2.91
N VAL A 4 11.32 -19.52 -2.41
CA VAL A 4 12.69 -19.99 -2.14
C VAL A 4 12.74 -20.80 -0.82
N ILE A 5 11.89 -20.45 0.16
CA ILE A 5 11.76 -21.18 1.43
C ILE A 5 11.19 -22.60 1.24
N LYS A 6 10.46 -22.88 0.15
CA LYS A 6 9.94 -24.23 -0.14
C LYS A 6 11.01 -25.31 -0.30
N ARG A 7 12.29 -24.96 -0.44
CA ARG A 7 13.39 -25.95 -0.59
C ARG A 7 14.14 -26.29 0.69
N GLY A 8 13.85 -25.67 1.85
CA GLY A 8 14.41 -26.08 3.15
C GLY A 8 15.95 -26.13 3.25
N LEU A 9 16.68 -25.63 2.25
CA LEU A 9 18.14 -25.66 2.16
C LEU A 9 18.72 -24.31 2.59
N LYS A 10 19.72 -24.32 3.46
CA LYS A 10 20.57 -23.14 3.72
C LYS A 10 21.26 -22.73 2.41
N MET A 11 20.87 -21.57 1.87
CA MET A 11 21.53 -20.99 0.69
C MET A 11 23.00 -20.71 0.99
N SER A 12 23.87 -21.04 0.03
CA SER A 12 25.30 -20.66 0.07
C SER A 12 25.44 -19.13 -0.06
N ASN A 13 26.60 -18.59 0.27
CA ASN A 13 26.88 -17.16 0.08
C ASN A 13 26.81 -16.73 -1.40
N GLU A 14 27.23 -17.61 -2.32
CA GLU A 14 27.14 -17.36 -3.77
C GLU A 14 25.69 -17.31 -4.26
N GLU A 15 24.84 -18.21 -3.78
CA GLU A 15 23.41 -18.21 -4.11
C GLU A 15 22.71 -16.96 -3.59
N LYS A 16 23.03 -16.48 -2.38
CA LYS A 16 22.52 -15.22 -1.83
C LYS A 16 22.94 -14.02 -2.68
N THR A 17 24.20 -13.99 -3.13
CA THR A 17 24.72 -12.91 -3.99
C THR A 17 24.02 -12.92 -5.35
N THR A 18 23.83 -14.10 -5.94
CA THR A 18 23.11 -14.27 -7.22
C THR A 18 21.65 -13.84 -7.09
N LEU A 19 20.97 -14.22 -6.02
CA LEU A 19 19.60 -13.80 -5.75
C LEU A 19 19.49 -12.27 -5.65
N GLN A 20 20.39 -11.61 -4.92
CA GLN A 20 20.40 -10.15 -4.81
C GLN A 20 20.62 -9.47 -6.17
N MET A 21 21.51 -10.01 -7.02
CA MET A 21 21.71 -9.49 -8.39
C MET A 21 20.45 -9.63 -9.24
N ILE A 22 19.73 -10.77 -9.14
CA ILE A 22 18.46 -10.98 -9.85
C ILE A 22 17.40 -9.98 -9.37
N LEU A 23 17.19 -9.81 -8.05
CA LEU A 23 16.23 -8.89 -7.51
C LEU A 23 16.53 -7.45 -7.89
N SER A 24 17.80 -7.01 -7.80
CA SER A 24 18.21 -5.68 -8.19
C SER A 24 17.99 -5.42 -9.69
N ALA A 25 18.31 -6.37 -10.55
CA ALA A 25 18.07 -6.28 -12.00
C ALA A 25 16.56 -6.28 -12.32
N ALA A 26 15.77 -7.03 -11.56
CA ALA A 26 14.31 -7.09 -11.71
C ALA A 26 13.65 -5.75 -11.33
N ILE A 27 14.03 -5.14 -10.21
CA ILE A 27 13.56 -3.80 -9.82
C ILE A 27 13.81 -2.81 -10.96
N GLN A 28 15.04 -2.76 -11.50
CA GLN A 28 15.37 -1.86 -12.60
C GLN A 28 14.52 -2.11 -13.86
N GLU A 29 14.38 -3.37 -14.28
CA GLU A 29 13.60 -3.71 -15.47
C GLU A 29 12.12 -3.37 -15.30
N PHE A 30 11.55 -3.68 -14.13
CA PHE A 30 10.14 -3.37 -13.85
C PHE A 30 9.89 -1.87 -13.72
N LEU A 31 10.78 -1.11 -13.10
CA LEU A 31 10.66 0.36 -13.03
C LEU A 31 10.77 1.02 -14.41
N GLU A 32 11.62 0.48 -15.29
CA GLU A 32 11.80 1.02 -16.65
C GLU A 32 10.65 0.68 -17.61
N LYS A 33 10.05 -0.51 -17.49
CA LYS A 33 9.14 -1.09 -18.50
C LYS A 33 7.72 -1.37 -17.99
N GLY A 34 7.49 -1.33 -16.70
CA GLY A 34 6.30 -1.86 -16.08
C GLY A 34 6.28 -3.39 -16.11
N PHE A 35 5.41 -3.99 -15.30
CA PHE A 35 5.27 -5.45 -15.24
C PHE A 35 4.97 -6.07 -16.62
N THR A 36 3.98 -5.53 -17.34
CA THR A 36 3.50 -6.11 -18.60
C THR A 36 4.61 -6.24 -19.65
N SER A 37 5.44 -5.20 -19.82
CA SER A 37 6.47 -5.12 -20.87
C SER A 37 7.84 -5.62 -20.44
N ALA A 38 8.05 -5.88 -19.14
CA ALA A 38 9.32 -6.38 -18.61
C ALA A 38 9.61 -7.81 -19.08
N SER A 39 10.90 -8.13 -19.27
CA SER A 39 11.37 -9.40 -19.80
C SER A 39 12.32 -10.12 -18.84
N LEU A 40 11.98 -11.36 -18.46
CA LEU A 40 12.87 -12.23 -17.67
C LEU A 40 14.24 -12.45 -18.34
N ARG A 41 14.28 -12.46 -19.67
CA ARG A 41 15.55 -12.57 -20.42
C ARG A 41 16.43 -11.32 -20.21
N ASN A 42 15.85 -10.14 -20.20
CA ASN A 42 16.59 -8.90 -19.92
C ASN A 42 17.05 -8.86 -18.47
N ILE A 43 16.20 -9.26 -17.53
CA ILE A 43 16.54 -9.37 -16.11
C ILE A 43 17.74 -10.31 -15.92
N ALA A 44 17.69 -11.52 -16.50
CA ALA A 44 18.78 -12.48 -16.42
C ALA A 44 20.08 -11.88 -16.99
N LYS A 45 20.01 -11.22 -18.15
CA LYS A 45 21.16 -10.56 -18.78
C LYS A 45 21.74 -9.46 -17.88
N LYS A 46 20.90 -8.58 -17.32
CA LYS A 46 21.33 -7.51 -16.38
C LYS A 46 21.94 -8.08 -15.10
N ALA A 47 21.39 -9.18 -14.58
CA ALA A 47 21.92 -9.89 -13.41
C ALA A 47 23.18 -10.72 -13.68
N GLY A 48 23.64 -10.83 -14.91
CA GLY A 48 24.80 -11.65 -15.27
C GLY A 48 24.59 -13.17 -15.15
N VAL A 49 23.33 -13.63 -15.22
CA VAL A 49 22.96 -15.05 -15.11
C VAL A 49 22.30 -15.55 -16.40
N THR A 50 22.22 -16.87 -16.58
CA THR A 50 21.42 -17.43 -17.68
C THR A 50 19.94 -17.37 -17.33
N THR A 51 19.06 -17.33 -18.35
CA THR A 51 17.61 -17.42 -18.15
C THR A 51 17.20 -18.70 -17.43
N GLY A 52 17.89 -19.83 -17.72
CA GLY A 52 17.66 -21.09 -17.00
C GLY A 52 18.04 -21.01 -15.51
N ALA A 53 19.09 -20.27 -15.16
CA ALA A 53 19.45 -20.05 -13.76
C ALA A 53 18.40 -19.20 -13.05
N LEU A 54 17.84 -18.17 -13.70
CA LEU A 54 16.75 -17.37 -13.16
C LEU A 54 15.50 -18.21 -12.87
N TYR A 55 15.12 -19.10 -13.79
CA TYR A 55 14.01 -20.04 -13.56
C TYR A 55 14.28 -21.05 -12.43
N GLY A 56 15.53 -21.22 -12.00
CA GLY A 56 15.85 -21.98 -10.81
C GLY A 56 15.45 -21.28 -9.49
N TYR A 57 15.26 -19.95 -9.52
CA TYR A 57 14.81 -19.14 -8.39
C TYR A 57 13.31 -18.83 -8.43
N TYR A 58 12.77 -18.51 -9.61
CA TYR A 58 11.38 -18.06 -9.80
C TYR A 58 10.75 -18.76 -10.99
N ASP A 59 9.59 -19.35 -10.79
CA ASP A 59 8.89 -20.13 -11.81
C ASP A 59 8.26 -19.25 -12.90
N SER A 60 7.95 -17.98 -12.58
CA SER A 60 7.31 -17.03 -13.48
C SER A 60 7.76 -15.58 -13.24
N LYS A 61 7.36 -14.68 -14.12
CA LYS A 61 7.54 -13.23 -13.95
C LYS A 61 6.70 -12.71 -12.79
N GLU A 62 5.53 -13.29 -12.62
CA GLU A 62 4.59 -13.03 -11.53
C GLU A 62 5.21 -13.37 -10.18
N ASP A 63 5.85 -14.54 -10.04
CA ASP A 63 6.50 -14.96 -8.80
C ASP A 63 7.69 -14.06 -8.45
N LEU A 64 8.45 -13.62 -9.45
CA LEU A 64 9.54 -12.67 -9.24
C LEU A 64 9.02 -11.30 -8.80
N PHE A 65 7.92 -10.82 -9.40
CA PHE A 65 7.30 -9.56 -9.01
C PHE A 65 6.69 -9.65 -7.61
N GLU A 66 5.96 -10.72 -7.31
CA GLU A 66 5.43 -11.03 -5.96
C GLU A 66 6.54 -11.04 -4.90
N ALA A 67 7.70 -11.62 -5.21
CA ALA A 67 8.83 -11.65 -4.29
C ALA A 67 9.41 -10.26 -3.97
N LEU A 68 9.25 -9.29 -4.89
CA LEU A 68 9.66 -7.90 -4.68
C LEU A 68 8.65 -7.11 -3.85
N VAL A 69 7.36 -7.27 -4.12
CA VAL A 69 6.34 -6.33 -3.64
C VAL A 69 5.34 -6.93 -2.66
N GLY A 70 5.23 -8.26 -2.58
CA GLY A 70 4.15 -8.92 -1.84
C GLY A 70 4.14 -8.63 -0.35
N GLU A 71 5.31 -8.57 0.29
CA GLU A 71 5.43 -8.22 1.72
C GLU A 71 4.96 -6.78 1.97
N HIS A 72 5.36 -5.85 1.11
CA HIS A 72 5.06 -4.42 1.25
C HIS A 72 3.59 -4.11 1.00
N TYR A 73 3.01 -4.78 0.00
CA TYR A 73 1.57 -4.71 -0.28
C TYR A 73 0.73 -5.20 0.90
N ASN A 74 1.07 -6.38 1.41
CA ASN A 74 0.36 -6.97 2.54
C ASN A 74 0.51 -6.12 3.81
N PHE A 75 1.71 -5.60 4.07
CA PHE A 75 1.96 -4.73 5.22
C PHE A 75 1.01 -3.52 5.24
N LEU A 76 0.84 -2.83 4.09
CA LEU A 76 -0.07 -1.69 4.03
C LEU A 76 -1.51 -2.07 4.35
N LEU A 77 -2.02 -3.11 3.70
CA LEU A 77 -3.40 -3.55 3.91
C LEU A 77 -3.63 -4.04 5.35
N GLU A 78 -2.69 -4.82 5.89
CA GLU A 78 -2.77 -5.32 7.27
C GLU A 78 -2.72 -4.18 8.28
N ARG A 79 -1.80 -3.20 8.08
CA ARG A 79 -1.70 -2.03 8.97
C ARG A 79 -2.96 -1.19 8.91
N PHE A 80 -3.51 -1.00 7.71
CA PHE A 80 -4.74 -0.23 7.53
C PHE A 80 -5.96 -0.94 8.13
N CYS A 81 -6.14 -2.24 7.88
CA CYS A 81 -7.17 -3.06 8.53
C CYS A 81 -7.05 -3.04 10.06
N LYS A 82 -5.82 -3.06 10.59
CA LYS A 82 -5.57 -3.00 12.03
C LYS A 82 -6.03 -1.67 12.61
N ALA A 83 -5.76 -0.54 11.93
CA ALA A 83 -6.23 0.78 12.37
C ALA A 83 -7.76 0.87 12.45
N GLN A 84 -8.47 0.31 11.46
CA GLN A 84 -9.93 0.25 11.47
C GLN A 84 -10.47 -0.56 12.67
N LYS A 85 -9.82 -1.68 13.00
CA LYS A 85 -10.18 -2.49 14.16
C LYS A 85 -9.92 -1.75 15.48
N GLU A 86 -8.73 -1.15 15.61
CA GLU A 86 -8.34 -0.36 16.78
C GLU A 86 -9.35 0.79 17.03
N PHE A 87 -9.77 1.46 15.96
CA PHE A 87 -10.79 2.52 16.04
C PHE A 87 -12.15 1.96 16.46
N ALA A 88 -12.58 0.83 15.92
CA ALA A 88 -13.86 0.20 16.26
C ALA A 88 -13.93 -0.31 17.72
N GLU A 89 -12.78 -0.59 18.34
CA GLU A 89 -12.68 -1.00 19.76
C GLU A 89 -12.81 0.17 20.75
N ILE A 90 -12.70 1.43 20.28
CA ILE A 90 -12.90 2.63 21.09
C ILE A 90 -14.37 2.71 21.52
N PRO A 91 -14.68 3.08 22.78
CA PRO A 91 -16.07 3.28 23.21
C PRO A 91 -16.82 4.23 22.27
N PRO A 92 -18.07 3.92 21.90
CA PRO A 92 -18.84 4.70 20.93
C PRO A 92 -18.83 6.21 21.16
N GLU A 93 -18.96 6.64 22.41
CA GLU A 93 -19.00 8.05 22.81
C GLU A 93 -17.66 8.76 22.63
N GLU A 94 -16.55 8.01 22.60
CA GLU A 94 -15.20 8.54 22.45
C GLU A 94 -14.71 8.53 21.00
N GLN A 95 -15.30 7.71 20.11
CA GLN A 95 -14.88 7.61 18.72
C GLN A 95 -14.84 8.95 17.98
N PRO A 96 -15.83 9.87 18.12
CA PRO A 96 -15.77 11.16 17.44
C PRO A 96 -14.56 12.02 17.80
N ASN A 97 -14.05 11.88 19.02
CA ASN A 97 -12.88 12.62 19.49
C ASN A 97 -11.53 11.98 19.08
N ASN A 98 -11.56 10.69 18.70
CA ASN A 98 -10.37 9.92 18.35
C ASN A 98 -10.18 9.67 16.84
N LEU A 99 -11.15 10.08 16.00
CA LEU A 99 -11.12 9.84 14.57
C LEU A 99 -9.83 10.35 13.92
N THR A 100 -9.46 11.58 14.21
CA THR A 100 -8.28 12.25 13.62
C THR A 100 -6.96 11.65 14.10
N SER A 101 -6.86 11.26 15.38
CA SER A 101 -5.62 10.71 15.93
C SER A 101 -5.33 9.32 15.40
N THR A 102 -6.30 8.41 15.45
CA THR A 102 -6.11 7.03 15.01
C THR A 102 -5.80 6.92 13.52
N SER A 103 -6.54 7.64 12.68
CA SER A 103 -6.25 7.68 11.24
C SER A 103 -4.90 8.33 10.92
N GLY A 104 -4.56 9.41 11.62
CA GLY A 104 -3.31 10.14 11.43
C GLY A 104 -2.06 9.31 11.77
N GLU A 105 -2.10 8.54 12.86
CA GLU A 105 -1.01 7.64 13.25
C GLU A 105 -0.79 6.54 12.22
N CYS A 106 -1.87 5.92 11.75
CA CYS A 106 -1.81 4.89 10.71
C CYS A 106 -1.18 5.40 9.42
N MET A 107 -1.66 6.53 8.89
CA MET A 107 -1.15 7.12 7.65
C MET A 107 0.32 7.55 7.80
N TYR A 108 0.71 8.04 8.96
CA TYR A 108 2.11 8.41 9.24
C TYR A 108 3.03 7.19 9.24
N GLU A 109 2.65 6.09 9.90
CA GLU A 109 3.43 4.85 9.89
C GLU A 109 3.54 4.25 8.49
N MET A 110 2.44 4.27 7.72
CA MET A 110 2.43 3.82 6.33
C MET A 110 3.36 4.67 5.45
N LEU A 111 3.39 5.99 5.67
CA LEU A 111 4.31 6.88 4.96
C LEU A 111 5.77 6.54 5.27
N LEU A 112 6.13 6.41 6.55
CA LEU A 112 7.50 6.08 6.93
C LEU A 112 7.96 4.74 6.33
N TYR A 113 7.12 3.71 6.43
CA TYR A 113 7.40 2.41 5.85
C TYR A 113 7.58 2.47 4.33
N ALA A 114 6.74 3.24 3.64
CA ALA A 114 6.86 3.41 2.20
C ALA A 114 8.17 4.12 1.80
N TYR A 115 8.64 5.05 2.61
CA TYR A 115 9.92 5.72 2.36
C TYR A 115 11.14 4.83 2.62
N GLU A 116 11.02 3.84 3.48
CA GLU A 116 12.06 2.80 3.65
C GLU A 116 12.11 1.82 2.47
N HIS A 117 11.04 1.75 1.66
CA HIS A 117 10.84 0.79 0.56
C HIS A 117 10.34 1.46 -0.72
N LEU A 118 10.92 2.62 -1.07
CA LEU A 118 10.43 3.47 -2.18
C LEU A 118 10.35 2.74 -3.52
N ASN A 119 11.34 1.91 -3.86
CA ASN A 119 11.34 1.19 -5.13
C ASN A 119 10.18 0.20 -5.21
N GLU A 120 9.93 -0.54 -4.14
CA GLU A 120 8.87 -1.54 -4.05
C GLU A 120 7.49 -0.85 -4.13
N PHE A 121 7.32 0.29 -3.46
CA PHE A 121 6.08 1.06 -3.57
C PHE A 121 5.89 1.69 -4.96
N LYS A 122 6.94 2.16 -5.60
CA LYS A 122 6.86 2.62 -7.01
C LYS A 122 6.48 1.47 -7.94
N LEU A 123 6.99 0.26 -7.70
CA LEU A 123 6.56 -0.92 -8.45
C LEU A 123 5.07 -1.20 -8.27
N ILE A 124 4.56 -1.15 -7.03
CA ILE A 124 3.14 -1.36 -6.74
C ILE A 124 2.28 -0.28 -7.40
N LEU A 125 2.62 0.99 -7.20
CA LEU A 125 1.77 2.11 -7.58
C LEU A 125 1.82 2.44 -9.08
N CYS A 126 2.99 2.26 -9.72
CA CYS A 126 3.22 2.73 -11.10
C CYS A 126 3.47 1.60 -12.11
N CYS A 127 3.86 0.41 -11.66
CA CYS A 127 4.40 -0.62 -12.56
C CYS A 127 3.68 -1.96 -12.47
N SER A 128 2.62 -2.08 -11.68
CA SER A 128 1.96 -3.35 -11.36
C SER A 128 0.80 -3.72 -12.28
N GLU A 129 0.52 -2.95 -13.33
CA GLU A 129 -0.58 -3.23 -14.27
C GLU A 129 -0.49 -4.66 -14.82
N GLY A 130 -1.62 -5.39 -14.77
CA GLY A 130 -1.70 -6.80 -15.15
C GLY A 130 -1.40 -7.78 -14.01
N THR A 131 -1.12 -7.30 -12.80
CA THR A 131 -0.97 -8.11 -11.58
C THR A 131 -2.08 -7.81 -10.58
N ARG A 132 -2.19 -8.64 -9.51
CA ARG A 132 -3.10 -8.36 -8.39
C ARG A 132 -2.74 -7.07 -7.63
N PHE A 133 -1.49 -6.67 -7.68
CA PHE A 133 -0.96 -5.51 -6.94
C PHE A 133 -1.44 -4.16 -7.45
N SER A 134 -1.97 -4.11 -8.69
CA SER A 134 -2.58 -2.90 -9.24
C SER A 134 -3.87 -2.48 -8.51
N LYS A 135 -4.39 -3.33 -7.62
CA LYS A 135 -5.63 -3.09 -6.88
C LYS A 135 -5.45 -2.54 -5.47
N LEU A 136 -4.23 -2.11 -5.09
CA LEU A 136 -3.98 -1.62 -3.73
C LEU A 136 -4.96 -0.52 -3.31
N ILE A 137 -5.16 0.47 -4.16
CA ILE A 137 -6.05 1.60 -3.86
C ILE A 137 -7.50 1.12 -3.77
N ASP A 138 -7.95 0.27 -4.69
CA ASP A 138 -9.31 -0.27 -4.68
C ASP A 138 -9.59 -1.04 -3.38
N GLU A 139 -8.67 -1.91 -2.95
CA GLU A 139 -8.79 -2.67 -1.70
C GLU A 139 -8.79 -1.75 -0.47
N MET A 140 -7.97 -0.69 -0.46
CA MET A 140 -7.99 0.31 0.61
C MET A 140 -9.29 1.10 0.64
N VAL A 141 -9.84 1.45 -0.52
CA VAL A 141 -11.16 2.12 -0.65
C VAL A 141 -12.27 1.24 -0.07
N GLU A 142 -12.26 -0.06 -0.36
CA GLU A 142 -13.25 -1.00 0.18
C GLU A 142 -13.18 -1.08 1.72
N ILE A 143 -11.96 -1.13 2.28
CA ILE A 143 -11.74 -1.15 3.73
C ILE A 143 -12.24 0.14 4.38
N GLU A 144 -11.91 1.31 3.81
CA GLU A 144 -12.32 2.62 4.32
C GLU A 144 -13.83 2.83 4.22
N THR A 145 -14.45 2.47 3.10
CA THR A 145 -15.90 2.55 2.92
C THR A 145 -16.62 1.74 4.00
N LYS A 146 -16.15 0.52 4.25
CA LYS A 146 -16.71 -0.30 5.33
C LYS A 146 -16.53 0.36 6.70
N GLY A 147 -15.33 0.87 7.01
CA GLY A 147 -15.05 1.57 8.26
C GLY A 147 -15.92 2.81 8.45
N THR A 148 -16.13 3.59 7.38
CA THR A 148 -17.03 4.76 7.37
C THR A 148 -18.47 4.35 7.72
N HIS A 149 -19.01 3.31 7.07
CA HIS A 149 -20.36 2.83 7.37
C HIS A 149 -20.50 2.31 8.80
N ASP A 150 -19.51 1.59 9.32
CA ASP A 150 -19.49 1.14 10.71
C ASP A 150 -19.49 2.34 11.67
N TYR A 151 -18.73 3.39 11.38
CA TYR A 151 -18.70 4.62 12.18
C TYR A 151 -20.03 5.42 12.08
N LEU A 152 -20.65 5.53 10.91
CA LEU A 152 -21.97 6.16 10.76
C LEU A 152 -23.03 5.46 11.62
N ALA A 153 -22.99 4.13 11.71
CA ALA A 153 -23.88 3.37 12.57
C ALA A 153 -23.61 3.65 14.07
N VAL A 154 -22.37 3.92 14.45
CA VAL A 154 -22.03 4.36 15.82
C VAL A 154 -22.59 5.75 16.10
N LEU A 155 -22.43 6.70 15.19
CA LEU A 155 -22.99 8.07 15.32
C LEU A 155 -24.50 8.04 15.54
N GLU A 156 -25.22 7.19 14.79
CA GLU A 156 -26.66 7.02 14.97
C GLU A 156 -27.01 6.51 16.38
N LYS A 157 -26.28 5.48 16.88
CA LYS A 157 -26.50 4.90 18.23
C LYS A 157 -26.27 5.90 19.35
N ILE A 158 -25.32 6.83 19.21
CA ILE A 158 -25.04 7.86 20.23
C ILE A 158 -25.86 9.13 20.06
N GLY A 159 -26.87 9.11 19.17
CA GLY A 159 -27.80 10.24 18.97
C GLY A 159 -27.23 11.40 18.16
N ARG A 160 -26.20 11.14 17.34
CA ARG A 160 -25.58 12.12 16.42
C ARG A 160 -25.66 11.64 14.95
N PRO A 161 -26.87 11.37 14.41
CA PRO A 161 -27.01 10.78 13.09
C PRO A 161 -26.42 11.69 12.02
N ALA A 162 -25.64 11.11 11.12
CA ALA A 162 -25.16 11.82 9.92
C ALA A 162 -26.25 11.88 8.85
N PRO A 163 -26.25 12.92 8.00
CA PRO A 163 -27.06 12.91 6.78
C PRO A 163 -26.62 11.75 5.85
N PRO A 164 -27.53 11.23 5.01
CA PRO A 164 -27.17 10.17 4.07
C PRO A 164 -26.11 10.70 3.09
N ILE A 165 -25.08 9.87 2.88
CA ILE A 165 -23.99 10.16 1.93
C ILE A 165 -24.28 9.36 0.65
N ASP A 166 -24.21 10.00 -0.52
CA ASP A 166 -24.32 9.32 -1.80
C ASP A 166 -23.10 8.38 -2.00
N GLU A 167 -23.34 7.11 -2.28
CA GLU A 167 -22.29 6.07 -2.40
C GLU A 167 -21.22 6.39 -3.46
N ARG A 168 -21.62 7.08 -4.56
CA ARG A 168 -20.67 7.47 -5.61
C ARG A 168 -19.78 8.61 -5.14
N LEU A 169 -20.38 9.58 -4.42
CA LEU A 169 -19.61 10.68 -3.82
C LEU A 169 -18.64 10.16 -2.79
N GLU A 170 -19.08 9.26 -1.91
CA GLU A 170 -18.23 8.59 -0.92
C GLU A 170 -17.03 7.92 -1.59
N HIS A 171 -17.28 7.07 -2.60
CA HIS A 171 -16.23 6.39 -3.36
C HIS A 171 -15.23 7.38 -4.00
N ILE A 172 -15.70 8.46 -4.61
CA ILE A 172 -14.85 9.48 -5.24
C ILE A 172 -13.95 10.15 -4.20
N LEU A 173 -14.50 10.50 -3.03
CA LEU A 173 -13.77 11.20 -1.98
C LEU A 173 -12.70 10.29 -1.33
N ILE A 174 -13.06 9.04 -1.04
CA ILE A 174 -12.11 8.06 -0.47
C ILE A 174 -11.00 7.75 -1.48
N THR A 175 -11.35 7.49 -2.74
CA THR A 175 -10.37 7.27 -3.82
C THR A 175 -9.44 8.47 -3.97
N GLY A 176 -9.98 9.68 -3.94
CA GLY A 176 -9.21 10.93 -3.99
C GLY A 176 -8.22 11.05 -2.83
N MET A 177 -8.64 10.69 -1.62
CA MET A 177 -7.79 10.71 -0.43
C MET A 177 -6.58 9.79 -0.58
N PHE A 178 -6.78 8.51 -0.97
CA PHE A 178 -5.65 7.59 -1.15
C PHE A 178 -4.75 7.97 -2.31
N ASN A 179 -5.31 8.39 -3.45
CA ASN A 179 -4.49 8.89 -4.55
C ASN A 179 -3.61 10.05 -4.10
N THR A 180 -4.17 11.04 -3.38
CA THR A 180 -3.41 12.18 -2.86
C THR A 180 -2.30 11.74 -1.90
N PHE A 181 -2.56 10.75 -1.04
CA PHE A 181 -1.54 10.18 -0.15
C PHE A 181 -0.39 9.54 -0.93
N PHE A 182 -0.69 8.72 -1.95
CA PHE A 182 0.32 8.03 -2.72
C PHE A 182 1.13 8.93 -3.65
N GLU A 183 0.61 10.12 -4.02
CA GLU A 183 1.39 11.13 -4.75
C GLU A 183 2.67 11.56 -4.01
N LEU A 184 2.65 11.58 -2.67
CA LEU A 184 3.83 11.87 -1.86
C LEU A 184 4.97 10.87 -2.12
N ILE A 185 4.61 9.60 -2.36
CA ILE A 185 5.52 8.47 -2.58
C ILE A 185 5.95 8.42 -4.05
N ILE A 186 5.00 8.54 -4.98
CA ILE A 186 5.23 8.47 -6.42
C ILE A 186 6.22 9.55 -6.86
N HIS A 187 6.10 10.76 -6.34
CA HIS A 187 6.96 11.89 -6.65
C HIS A 187 8.23 11.97 -5.81
N GLU A 188 8.50 10.96 -4.95
CA GLU A 188 9.71 10.92 -4.10
C GLU A 188 9.94 12.25 -3.36
N MET A 189 8.87 12.84 -2.85
CA MET A 189 8.94 14.10 -2.14
C MET A 189 9.93 13.98 -0.95
N PRO A 190 10.73 14.99 -0.63
CA PRO A 190 11.58 14.91 0.55
C PRO A 190 10.77 14.52 1.80
N LEU A 191 11.25 13.56 2.59
CA LEU A 191 10.47 12.96 3.70
C LEU A 191 9.90 14.00 4.66
N GLU A 192 10.65 15.04 4.99
CA GLU A 192 10.18 16.10 5.92
C GLU A 192 9.07 16.95 5.29
N GLU A 193 9.11 17.18 3.98
CA GLU A 193 8.01 17.84 3.25
C GLU A 193 6.79 16.92 3.15
N ALA A 194 6.99 15.64 2.87
CA ALA A 194 5.92 14.65 2.83
C ALA A 194 5.18 14.52 4.17
N LYS A 195 5.92 14.53 5.30
CA LYS A 195 5.34 14.55 6.64
C LYS A 195 4.48 15.81 6.89
N HIS A 196 4.99 16.97 6.46
CA HIS A 196 4.25 18.22 6.57
C HIS A 196 2.96 18.18 5.74
N TYR A 197 3.05 17.78 4.47
CA TYR A 197 1.88 17.70 3.60
C TYR A 197 0.88 16.63 4.05
N LEU A 198 1.35 15.51 4.56
CA LEU A 198 0.45 14.49 5.14
C LEU A 198 -0.41 15.09 6.25
N LYS A 199 0.17 15.95 7.12
CA LYS A 199 -0.58 16.63 8.16
C LYS A 199 -1.64 17.59 7.58
N GLU A 200 -1.27 18.43 6.61
CA GLU A 200 -2.20 19.35 5.95
C GLU A 200 -3.33 18.61 5.23
N MET A 201 -3.00 17.52 4.54
CA MET A 201 -3.98 16.65 3.87
C MET A 201 -4.94 16.02 4.86
N ARG A 202 -4.43 15.49 5.98
CA ARG A 202 -5.29 14.94 7.04
C ARG A 202 -6.27 15.98 7.57
N ASP A 203 -5.78 17.18 7.88
CA ASP A 203 -6.61 18.26 8.41
C ASP A 203 -7.69 18.66 7.39
N PHE A 204 -7.35 18.73 6.10
CA PHE A 204 -8.28 19.00 5.00
C PHE A 204 -9.36 17.91 4.88
N TYR A 205 -8.95 16.62 4.79
CA TYR A 205 -9.91 15.53 4.62
C TYR A 205 -10.79 15.36 5.87
N THR A 206 -10.21 15.48 7.07
CA THR A 206 -11.00 15.40 8.31
C THR A 206 -12.05 16.50 8.36
N ALA A 207 -11.70 17.75 8.08
CA ALA A 207 -12.68 18.86 8.04
C ALA A 207 -13.78 18.64 7.00
N GLY A 208 -13.43 18.12 5.82
CA GLY A 208 -14.38 17.76 4.77
C GLY A 208 -15.35 16.67 5.20
N TRP A 209 -14.84 15.59 5.77
CA TRP A 209 -15.65 14.47 6.26
C TRP A 209 -16.55 14.88 7.42
N MET A 210 -16.04 15.63 8.41
CA MET A 210 -16.85 16.15 9.51
C MET A 210 -18.02 17.01 8.97
N LYS A 211 -17.77 17.85 7.96
CA LYS A 211 -18.82 18.65 7.32
C LYS A 211 -19.87 17.79 6.62
N ILE A 212 -19.45 16.76 5.89
CA ILE A 212 -20.37 15.84 5.18
C ILE A 212 -21.20 15.05 6.17
N MET A 213 -20.60 14.59 7.28
CA MET A 213 -21.27 13.83 8.33
C MET A 213 -22.11 14.71 9.26
N GLY A 214 -22.11 16.04 9.10
CA GLY A 214 -22.90 16.97 9.94
C GLY A 214 -22.38 17.07 11.37
N GLN A 215 -21.07 16.83 11.58
CA GLN A 215 -20.41 16.84 12.89
C GLN A 215 -19.66 18.15 13.14
#